data_b59f9be1b2dad94c49b3077551b9c7ab
#
_entry.id   b59f9be1b2dad94c49b3077551b9c7ab
#
_cell.length_a   1.000
_cell.length_b   1.000
_cell.length_c   1.000
_cell.angle_alpha   90.00
_cell.angle_beta   90.00
_cell.angle_gamma   90.00
#
_symmetry.space_group_name_H-M   'P 1'
#
loop_
_entity.id
_entity.type
_entity.pdbx_description
1 polymer ?
#
loop_
_entity_poly.entity_id
_entity_poly.type
_entity_poly.pdbx_seq_one_letter_code
_entity_poly.pdbx_strand_id
1 'polypeptide(L)'
;MRGRMNDMKSYAEPVKIGGLMVGESVGKVIQSRSEKYTIGDIVTAHLGWQTHIVADDDSLFVRRVYPDLAPIQAYLGVAGMPGRTAYFGLLDVGKLKSEDTVVVSAASGAVGSVVGQIAKLKGCKTVGIAGGPDKCTFVKEEMGLDHAIDYKSGNLSKNLADACPDGIDIYFENVGGEVSNAVAPLMNEGGRVPICGYISAYNSFNPDMDSRDDLPETPFDVFGSLDPVPEHRFFVVTEYMNQWDEATKELTEWIRKGEIKYKESILEGFEN
;
A
#
# COMPACT_ATOMS: atom_id res chain seq x y z
N MET A 1 -2.20 -7.84 8.39
CA MET A 1 -2.16 -9.19 9.03
C MET A 1 -1.34 -9.19 10.33
N ARG A 2 -0.11 -8.63 10.35
CA ARG A 2 0.77 -8.67 11.53
C ARG A 2 0.07 -8.19 12.82
N GLY A 3 -0.58 -7.03 12.78
CA GLY A 3 -1.33 -6.49 13.93
C GLY A 3 -2.54 -7.33 14.40
N ARG A 4 -2.92 -8.37 13.64
CA ARG A 4 -3.97 -9.33 14.04
C ARG A 4 -3.43 -10.52 14.81
N MET A 5 -2.10 -10.70 14.77
CA MET A 5 -1.40 -11.83 15.41
C MET A 5 -0.78 -11.44 16.75
N ASN A 6 -0.80 -10.15 17.09
CA ASN A 6 -0.31 -9.64 18.37
C ASN A 6 -1.50 -9.24 19.24
N ASP A 7 -1.43 -9.54 20.54
CA ASP A 7 -2.40 -9.08 21.54
C ASP A 7 -2.08 -7.63 21.93
N MET A 8 -2.31 -6.73 20.97
CA MET A 8 -2.04 -5.29 21.12
C MET A 8 -3.24 -4.50 20.62
N LYS A 9 -3.48 -3.35 21.25
CA LYS A 9 -4.50 -2.41 20.79
C LYS A 9 -4.15 -1.90 19.40
N SER A 10 -5.03 -2.14 18.45
CA SER A 10 -4.90 -1.74 17.04
C SER A 10 -6.23 -1.20 16.53
N TYR A 11 -6.29 -0.78 15.26
CA TYR A 11 -7.54 -0.37 14.60
C TYR A 11 -8.58 -1.51 14.46
N ALA A 12 -8.23 -2.74 14.81
CA ALA A 12 -9.18 -3.84 14.95
C ALA A 12 -8.62 -4.93 15.87
N GLU A 13 -9.55 -5.73 16.44
CA GLU A 13 -9.26 -6.76 17.42
C GLU A 13 -8.30 -7.84 16.90
N PRO A 14 -7.37 -8.33 17.74
CA PRO A 14 -6.52 -9.44 17.41
C PRO A 14 -7.31 -10.74 17.22
N VAL A 15 -6.79 -11.65 16.40
CA VAL A 15 -7.37 -12.98 16.24
C VAL A 15 -7.00 -13.82 17.46
N LYS A 16 -8.00 -14.38 18.14
CA LYS A 16 -7.80 -15.28 19.28
C LYS A 16 -7.19 -16.60 18.79
N ILE A 17 -6.37 -17.22 19.65
CA ILE A 17 -5.82 -18.56 19.39
C ILE A 17 -6.98 -19.54 19.14
N GLY A 18 -6.93 -20.30 18.06
CA GLY A 18 -8.02 -21.18 17.61
C GLY A 18 -9.16 -20.48 16.85
N GLY A 19 -9.11 -19.15 16.74
CA GLY A 19 -10.05 -18.36 15.95
C GLY A 19 -9.74 -18.35 14.46
N LEU A 20 -10.71 -17.92 13.68
CA LEU A 20 -10.58 -17.78 12.23
C LEU A 20 -9.61 -16.61 11.91
N MET A 21 -8.56 -16.87 11.13
CA MET A 21 -7.67 -15.83 10.64
C MET A 21 -8.40 -14.92 9.65
N VAL A 22 -8.31 -13.63 9.88
CA VAL A 22 -8.90 -12.61 9.01
C VAL A 22 -8.07 -12.42 7.73
N GLY A 23 -8.72 -12.02 6.66
CA GLY A 23 -8.11 -11.72 5.38
C GLY A 23 -9.17 -11.53 4.30
N GLU A 24 -8.82 -10.81 3.26
CA GLU A 24 -9.65 -10.71 2.06
C GLU A 24 -9.46 -11.97 1.22
N SER A 25 -10.54 -12.49 0.68
CA SER A 25 -10.57 -13.67 -0.17
C SER A 25 -11.35 -13.36 -1.45
N VAL A 26 -11.05 -14.09 -2.53
CA VAL A 26 -11.88 -14.10 -3.73
C VAL A 26 -12.54 -15.46 -3.85
N GLY A 27 -13.82 -15.48 -4.17
CA GLY A 27 -14.58 -16.72 -4.24
C GLY A 27 -15.74 -16.64 -5.24
N LYS A 28 -16.35 -17.81 -5.50
CA LYS A 28 -17.52 -17.93 -6.36
C LYS A 28 -18.78 -18.12 -5.52
N VAL A 29 -19.81 -17.37 -5.85
CA VAL A 29 -21.13 -17.52 -5.23
C VAL A 29 -21.74 -18.85 -5.69
N ILE A 30 -21.97 -19.78 -4.75
CA ILE A 30 -22.54 -21.11 -5.01
C ILE A 30 -24.00 -21.21 -4.57
N GLN A 31 -24.43 -20.35 -3.64
CA GLN A 31 -25.83 -20.18 -3.23
C GLN A 31 -26.07 -18.70 -2.95
N SER A 32 -27.27 -18.19 -3.25
CA SER A 32 -27.65 -16.82 -2.98
C SER A 32 -29.14 -16.70 -2.65
N ARG A 33 -29.45 -15.83 -1.68
CA ARG A 33 -30.77 -15.26 -1.41
C ARG A 33 -30.77 -13.74 -1.64
N SER A 34 -29.64 -13.19 -2.06
CA SER A 34 -29.44 -11.78 -2.30
C SER A 34 -30.04 -11.36 -3.64
N GLU A 35 -30.57 -10.14 -3.71
CA GLU A 35 -30.94 -9.50 -4.98
C GLU A 35 -29.72 -8.90 -5.70
N LYS A 36 -28.60 -8.68 -4.97
CA LYS A 36 -27.37 -8.07 -5.51
C LYS A 36 -26.44 -9.10 -6.17
N TYR A 37 -26.41 -10.34 -5.65
CA TYR A 37 -25.46 -11.37 -6.10
C TYR A 37 -26.19 -12.64 -6.52
N THR A 38 -25.77 -13.20 -7.66
CA THR A 38 -26.35 -14.41 -8.23
C THR A 38 -25.36 -15.58 -8.20
N ILE A 39 -25.88 -16.80 -8.28
CA ILE A 39 -25.05 -18.00 -8.38
C ILE A 39 -24.14 -17.88 -9.62
N GLY A 40 -22.85 -18.09 -9.41
CA GLY A 40 -21.82 -17.96 -10.45
C GLY A 40 -21.03 -16.67 -10.39
N ASP A 41 -21.51 -15.61 -9.73
CA ASP A 41 -20.76 -14.38 -9.54
C ASP A 41 -19.44 -14.65 -8.83
N ILE A 42 -18.40 -13.94 -9.23
CA ILE A 42 -17.13 -13.91 -8.52
C ILE A 42 -17.09 -12.65 -7.64
N VAL A 43 -16.75 -12.83 -6.38
CA VAL A 43 -16.74 -11.73 -5.40
C VAL A 43 -15.47 -11.76 -4.55
N THR A 44 -15.01 -10.60 -4.10
CA THR A 44 -14.11 -10.49 -2.97
C THR A 44 -14.91 -10.31 -1.69
N ALA A 45 -14.39 -10.82 -0.57
CA ALA A 45 -14.97 -10.63 0.74
C ALA A 45 -13.89 -10.69 1.83
N HIS A 46 -14.03 -9.84 2.87
CA HIS A 46 -13.08 -9.79 3.99
C HIS A 46 -13.60 -10.61 5.19
N LEU A 47 -13.91 -11.87 4.94
CA LEU A 47 -14.59 -12.77 5.89
C LEU A 47 -13.68 -13.88 6.47
N GLY A 48 -12.37 -13.75 6.25
CA GLY A 48 -11.38 -14.68 6.80
C GLY A 48 -11.02 -15.84 5.86
N TRP A 49 -10.05 -16.62 6.31
CA TRP A 49 -9.49 -17.72 5.53
C TRP A 49 -10.30 -18.99 5.71
N GLN A 50 -11.20 -19.24 4.79
CA GLN A 50 -12.13 -20.37 4.79
C GLN A 50 -12.37 -20.88 3.38
N THR A 51 -12.70 -22.16 3.25
CA THR A 51 -13.09 -22.76 1.96
C THR A 51 -14.49 -22.35 1.56
N HIS A 52 -15.37 -22.09 2.53
CA HIS A 52 -16.76 -21.67 2.31
C HIS A 52 -17.12 -20.59 3.31
N ILE A 53 -17.81 -19.57 2.83
CA ILE A 53 -18.15 -18.38 3.61
C ILE A 53 -19.63 -18.07 3.38
N VAL A 54 -20.34 -17.77 4.47
CA VAL A 54 -21.68 -17.16 4.42
C VAL A 54 -21.50 -15.68 4.71
N ALA A 55 -21.96 -14.83 3.79
CA ALA A 55 -21.89 -13.37 3.91
C ALA A 55 -23.27 -12.78 3.72
N ASP A 56 -23.57 -11.71 4.47
CA ASP A 56 -24.69 -10.85 4.18
C ASP A 56 -24.36 -9.95 3.00
N ASP A 57 -25.32 -9.68 2.15
CA ASP A 57 -25.13 -8.84 0.96
C ASP A 57 -24.94 -7.35 1.28
N ASP A 58 -25.27 -6.92 2.49
CA ASP A 58 -24.98 -5.60 3.02
C ASP A 58 -23.60 -5.48 3.69
N SER A 59 -22.83 -6.58 3.72
CA SER A 59 -21.45 -6.53 4.19
C SER A 59 -20.62 -5.56 3.36
N LEU A 60 -19.97 -4.60 4.02
CA LEU A 60 -19.21 -3.51 3.41
C LEU A 60 -18.06 -3.98 2.50
N PHE A 61 -17.60 -5.21 2.70
CA PHE A 61 -16.43 -5.73 2.00
C PHE A 61 -16.76 -6.76 0.91
N VAL A 62 -18.02 -7.12 0.70
CA VAL A 62 -18.40 -7.97 -0.44
C VAL A 62 -18.48 -7.12 -1.70
N ARG A 63 -17.69 -7.47 -2.71
CA ARG A 63 -17.63 -6.72 -3.97
C ARG A 63 -17.53 -7.66 -5.15
N ARG A 64 -18.20 -7.33 -6.24
CA ARG A 64 -18.15 -8.09 -7.48
C ARG A 64 -16.76 -7.95 -8.13
N VAL A 65 -16.27 -9.08 -8.63
CA VAL A 65 -15.05 -9.18 -9.43
C VAL A 65 -15.43 -9.44 -10.87
N TYR A 66 -14.73 -8.82 -11.78
CA TYR A 66 -14.95 -8.94 -13.22
C TYR A 66 -13.74 -9.62 -13.88
N PRO A 67 -13.76 -10.95 -14.06
CA PRO A 67 -12.60 -11.70 -14.60
C PRO A 67 -12.18 -11.28 -16.00
N ASP A 68 -13.09 -10.68 -16.77
CA ASP A 68 -12.81 -10.16 -18.12
C ASP A 68 -11.95 -8.87 -18.11
N LEU A 69 -11.89 -8.18 -16.97
CA LEU A 69 -11.12 -6.95 -16.83
C LEU A 69 -9.70 -7.19 -16.29
N ALA A 70 -9.56 -8.13 -15.36
CA ALA A 70 -8.27 -8.54 -14.80
C ALA A 70 -8.37 -9.95 -14.21
N PRO A 71 -7.25 -10.68 -14.05
CA PRO A 71 -7.22 -11.95 -13.34
C PRO A 71 -7.79 -11.82 -11.91
N ILE A 72 -8.52 -12.81 -11.45
CA ILE A 72 -9.28 -12.73 -10.19
C ILE A 72 -8.40 -12.44 -8.97
N GLN A 73 -7.18 -12.95 -8.92
CA GLN A 73 -6.23 -12.70 -7.85
C GLN A 73 -5.76 -11.24 -7.81
N ALA A 74 -5.74 -10.53 -8.93
CA ALA A 74 -5.39 -9.11 -8.98
C ALA A 74 -6.30 -8.25 -8.09
N TYR A 75 -7.53 -8.69 -7.87
CA TYR A 75 -8.48 -8.00 -7.00
C TYR A 75 -8.18 -8.12 -5.50
N LEU A 76 -7.23 -8.97 -5.11
CA LEU A 76 -6.65 -9.01 -3.76
C LEU A 76 -5.39 -8.17 -3.63
N GLY A 77 -4.85 -7.69 -4.75
CA GLY A 77 -3.61 -6.92 -4.85
C GLY A 77 -3.80 -5.60 -5.58
N VAL A 78 -3.23 -5.54 -6.79
CA VAL A 78 -3.13 -4.32 -7.62
C VAL A 78 -4.47 -3.69 -8.00
N ALA A 79 -5.54 -4.46 -8.17
CA ALA A 79 -6.90 -3.97 -8.38
C ALA A 79 -7.75 -3.99 -7.10
N GLY A 80 -7.19 -4.43 -5.98
CA GLY A 80 -7.82 -4.56 -4.68
C GLY A 80 -7.42 -3.47 -3.68
N MET A 81 -7.40 -3.85 -2.41
CA MET A 81 -7.08 -2.93 -1.32
C MET A 81 -5.69 -2.27 -1.48
N PRO A 82 -4.59 -2.98 -1.79
CA PRO A 82 -3.28 -2.34 -2.00
C PRO A 82 -3.28 -1.35 -3.17
N GLY A 83 -3.89 -1.69 -4.30
CA GLY A 83 -3.97 -0.78 -5.45
C GLY A 83 -4.79 0.47 -5.14
N ARG A 84 -5.95 0.32 -4.52
CA ARG A 84 -6.78 1.45 -4.07
C ARG A 84 -6.08 2.31 -3.03
N THR A 85 -5.29 1.71 -2.13
CA THR A 85 -4.46 2.45 -1.18
C THR A 85 -3.42 3.31 -1.91
N ALA A 86 -2.76 2.76 -2.90
CA ALA A 86 -1.83 3.52 -3.75
C ALA A 86 -2.55 4.66 -4.50
N TYR A 87 -3.69 4.37 -5.09
CA TYR A 87 -4.51 5.31 -5.86
C TYR A 87 -4.91 6.52 -5.03
N PHE A 88 -5.66 6.32 -3.95
CA PHE A 88 -6.14 7.43 -3.13
C PHE A 88 -5.02 8.11 -2.33
N GLY A 89 -4.07 7.32 -1.82
CA GLY A 89 -2.93 7.88 -1.09
C GLY A 89 -2.09 8.82 -1.95
N LEU A 90 -1.89 8.50 -3.23
CA LEU A 90 -1.11 9.35 -4.12
C LEU A 90 -1.93 10.50 -4.70
N LEU A 91 -3.12 10.20 -5.24
CA LEU A 91 -3.89 11.19 -6.01
C LEU A 91 -4.65 12.17 -5.12
N ASP A 92 -5.24 11.70 -4.01
CA ASP A 92 -6.04 12.54 -3.11
C ASP A 92 -5.21 13.06 -1.93
N VAL A 93 -4.60 12.17 -1.14
CA VAL A 93 -3.81 12.59 0.03
C VAL A 93 -2.53 13.30 -0.40
N GLY A 94 -1.80 12.74 -1.38
CA GLY A 94 -0.59 13.32 -1.96
C GLY A 94 -0.86 14.51 -2.89
N LYS A 95 -2.11 14.68 -3.34
CA LYS A 95 -2.50 15.77 -4.27
C LYS A 95 -1.55 15.87 -5.46
N LEU A 96 -1.29 14.70 -6.08
CA LEU A 96 -0.31 14.56 -7.16
C LEU A 96 -0.51 15.60 -8.25
N LYS A 97 0.58 16.24 -8.65
CA LYS A 97 0.63 17.15 -9.80
C LYS A 97 1.60 16.58 -10.84
N SER A 98 1.36 16.91 -12.11
CA SER A 98 2.36 16.62 -13.15
C SER A 98 3.69 17.28 -12.80
N GLU A 99 4.79 16.59 -13.15
CA GLU A 99 6.17 17.04 -12.88
C GLU A 99 6.63 16.96 -11.42
N ASP A 100 5.77 16.57 -10.46
CA ASP A 100 6.22 16.28 -9.10
C ASP A 100 7.36 15.25 -9.09
N THR A 101 8.33 15.42 -8.20
CA THR A 101 9.30 14.38 -7.83
C THR A 101 8.67 13.52 -6.73
N VAL A 102 8.34 12.28 -7.06
CA VAL A 102 7.70 11.32 -6.17
C VAL A 102 8.69 10.27 -5.70
N VAL A 103 8.91 10.22 -4.41
CA VAL A 103 9.68 9.14 -3.76
C VAL A 103 8.71 8.20 -3.04
N VAL A 104 8.91 6.90 -3.20
CA VAL A 104 8.10 5.89 -2.52
C VAL A 104 8.97 4.87 -1.81
N SER A 105 8.73 4.65 -0.51
CA SER A 105 9.36 3.60 0.27
C SER A 105 8.66 2.24 0.07
N ALA A 106 9.38 1.14 0.29
CA ALA A 106 8.93 -0.21 -0.04
C ALA A 106 8.40 -0.33 -1.49
N ALA A 107 9.12 0.26 -2.43
CA ALA A 107 8.71 0.42 -3.83
C ALA A 107 8.45 -0.90 -4.57
N SER A 108 9.01 -2.02 -4.12
CA SER A 108 8.75 -3.36 -4.67
C SER A 108 7.54 -4.06 -4.04
N GLY A 109 6.89 -3.43 -3.05
CA GLY A 109 5.74 -3.98 -2.32
C GLY A 109 4.41 -3.77 -3.03
N ALA A 110 3.35 -4.37 -2.49
CA ALA A 110 2.02 -4.37 -3.10
C ALA A 110 1.42 -2.97 -3.29
N VAL A 111 1.68 -2.04 -2.38
CA VAL A 111 1.25 -0.62 -2.50
C VAL A 111 2.30 0.18 -3.26
N GLY A 112 3.57 0.12 -2.82
CA GLY A 112 4.63 0.98 -3.35
C GLY A 112 4.88 0.81 -4.85
N SER A 113 4.77 -0.42 -5.38
CA SER A 113 4.93 -0.67 -6.82
C SER A 113 3.82 -0.02 -7.66
N VAL A 114 2.62 0.07 -7.12
CA VAL A 114 1.50 0.74 -7.80
C VAL A 114 1.64 2.25 -7.71
N VAL A 115 2.04 2.79 -6.54
CA VAL A 115 2.31 4.23 -6.36
C VAL A 115 3.30 4.74 -7.40
N GLY A 116 4.47 4.09 -7.53
CA GLY A 116 5.50 4.51 -8.47
C GLY A 116 5.01 4.51 -9.92
N GLN A 117 4.25 3.49 -10.32
CA GLN A 117 3.72 3.39 -11.67
C GLN A 117 2.62 4.42 -11.95
N ILE A 118 1.70 4.67 -11.00
CA ILE A 118 0.69 5.74 -11.15
C ILE A 118 1.39 7.10 -11.30
N ALA A 119 2.39 7.40 -10.47
CA ALA A 119 3.17 8.64 -10.58
C ALA A 119 3.81 8.78 -11.97
N LYS A 120 4.40 7.69 -12.47
CA LYS A 120 4.99 7.65 -13.81
C LYS A 120 3.97 7.90 -14.93
N LEU A 121 2.79 7.25 -14.86
CA LEU A 121 1.69 7.47 -15.81
C LEU A 121 1.18 8.90 -15.81
N LYS A 122 1.27 9.59 -14.68
CA LYS A 122 0.86 11.00 -14.54
C LYS A 122 1.98 12.00 -14.87
N GLY A 123 3.14 11.54 -15.37
CA GLY A 123 4.25 12.39 -15.86
C GLY A 123 5.22 12.87 -14.80
N CYS A 124 5.24 12.23 -13.63
CA CYS A 124 6.13 12.57 -12.53
C CYS A 124 7.52 11.94 -12.67
N LYS A 125 8.51 12.54 -12.02
CA LYS A 125 9.81 11.92 -11.75
C LYS A 125 9.65 10.93 -10.59
N THR A 126 10.14 9.70 -10.75
CA THR A 126 9.84 8.62 -9.81
C THR A 126 11.10 7.97 -9.25
N VAL A 127 11.17 7.89 -7.92
CA VAL A 127 12.27 7.26 -7.19
C VAL A 127 11.71 6.22 -6.23
N GLY A 128 12.10 4.96 -6.41
CA GLY A 128 11.68 3.87 -5.54
C GLY A 128 12.78 3.47 -4.57
N ILE A 129 12.45 3.32 -3.29
CA ILE A 129 13.36 2.79 -2.26
C ILE A 129 12.98 1.34 -1.99
N ALA A 130 13.92 0.42 -2.17
CA ALA A 130 13.73 -1.01 -1.95
C ALA A 130 14.95 -1.64 -1.27
N GLY A 131 14.86 -2.88 -0.82
CA GLY A 131 15.96 -3.55 -0.10
C GLY A 131 16.60 -4.66 -0.91
N GLY A 132 17.81 -4.44 -1.37
CA GLY A 132 18.63 -5.37 -2.12
C GLY A 132 18.55 -5.17 -3.65
N PRO A 133 19.59 -5.62 -4.37
CA PRO A 133 19.76 -5.36 -5.81
C PRO A 133 18.62 -5.93 -6.66
N ASP A 134 18.14 -7.14 -6.36
CA ASP A 134 17.07 -7.79 -7.12
C ASP A 134 15.77 -6.98 -7.10
N LYS A 135 15.42 -6.41 -5.91
CA LYS A 135 14.23 -5.58 -5.77
C LYS A 135 14.40 -4.22 -6.46
N CYS A 136 15.61 -3.66 -6.45
CA CYS A 136 15.90 -2.43 -7.16
C CYS A 136 15.84 -2.64 -8.68
N THR A 137 16.37 -3.75 -9.20
CA THR A 137 16.22 -4.15 -10.59
C THR A 137 14.75 -4.28 -10.99
N PHE A 138 13.96 -4.99 -10.17
CA PHE A 138 12.51 -5.12 -10.39
C PHE A 138 11.81 -3.75 -10.46
N VAL A 139 12.09 -2.85 -9.50
CA VAL A 139 11.48 -1.51 -9.45
C VAL A 139 11.85 -0.69 -10.68
N LYS A 140 13.11 -0.73 -11.11
CA LYS A 140 13.60 0.06 -12.23
C LYS A 140 13.19 -0.52 -13.58
N GLU A 141 13.41 -1.82 -13.78
CA GLU A 141 13.32 -2.43 -15.12
C GLU A 141 11.93 -3.01 -15.42
N GLU A 142 11.29 -3.61 -14.41
CA GLU A 142 9.97 -4.18 -14.62
C GLU A 142 8.86 -3.16 -14.34
N MET A 143 8.97 -2.36 -13.26
CA MET A 143 7.97 -1.34 -12.90
C MET A 143 8.21 -0.01 -13.62
N GLY A 144 9.40 0.22 -14.18
CA GLY A 144 9.71 1.37 -15.04
C GLY A 144 9.92 2.69 -14.32
N LEU A 145 10.25 2.66 -13.00
CA LEU A 145 10.59 3.88 -12.28
C LEU A 145 11.93 4.46 -12.76
N ASP A 146 12.11 5.77 -12.68
CA ASP A 146 13.32 6.45 -13.16
C ASP A 146 14.54 6.06 -12.34
N HIS A 147 14.40 5.96 -11.01
CA HIS A 147 15.46 5.55 -10.11
C HIS A 147 14.97 4.49 -9.11
N ALA A 148 15.89 3.59 -8.75
CA ALA A 148 15.68 2.63 -7.67
C ALA A 148 16.89 2.68 -6.73
N ILE A 149 16.63 2.86 -5.43
CA ILE A 149 17.66 3.02 -4.41
C ILE A 149 17.60 1.85 -3.44
N ASP A 150 18.74 1.15 -3.29
CA ASP A 150 18.90 0.12 -2.28
C ASP A 150 19.26 0.76 -0.93
N TYR A 151 18.30 0.77 0.01
CA TYR A 151 18.55 1.30 1.35
C TYR A 151 19.58 0.49 2.16
N LYS A 152 19.85 -0.76 1.74
CA LYS A 152 20.85 -1.65 2.38
C LYS A 152 22.28 -1.40 1.89
N SER A 153 22.47 -0.57 0.88
CA SER A 153 23.80 -0.28 0.30
C SER A 153 24.71 0.57 1.19
N GLY A 154 24.19 1.11 2.32
CA GLY A 154 24.93 1.95 3.26
C GLY A 154 25.09 3.42 2.85
N ASN A 155 24.47 3.86 1.72
CA ASN A 155 24.59 5.21 1.20
C ASN A 155 23.24 5.85 0.88
N LEU A 156 22.19 5.54 1.66
CA LEU A 156 20.81 5.93 1.36
C LEU A 156 20.66 7.46 1.15
N SER A 157 21.11 8.27 2.09
CA SER A 157 20.96 9.74 2.02
C SER A 157 21.67 10.34 0.80
N LYS A 158 22.89 9.87 0.50
CA LYS A 158 23.64 10.33 -0.67
C LYS A 158 22.92 9.94 -1.96
N ASN A 159 22.49 8.68 -2.08
CA ASN A 159 21.83 8.17 -3.27
C ASN A 159 20.48 8.86 -3.52
N LEU A 160 19.76 9.22 -2.44
CA LEU A 160 18.54 10.03 -2.51
C LEU A 160 18.83 11.44 -3.04
N ALA A 161 19.82 12.12 -2.48
CA ALA A 161 20.20 13.47 -2.93
C ALA A 161 20.64 13.47 -4.40
N ASP A 162 21.41 12.47 -4.83
CA ASP A 162 21.83 12.33 -6.22
C ASP A 162 20.63 12.05 -7.17
N ALA A 163 19.62 11.30 -6.72
CA ALA A 163 18.42 10.99 -7.49
C ALA A 163 17.37 12.12 -7.48
N CYS A 164 17.39 12.98 -6.45
CA CYS A 164 16.42 14.08 -6.27
C CYS A 164 17.15 15.42 -6.16
N PRO A 165 17.91 15.88 -7.19
CA PRO A 165 18.70 17.12 -7.09
C PRO A 165 17.83 18.37 -6.92
N ASP A 166 16.55 18.32 -7.32
CA ASP A 166 15.58 19.40 -7.21
C ASP A 166 14.66 19.23 -5.99
N GLY A 167 14.98 18.29 -5.08
CA GLY A 167 14.19 17.97 -3.90
C GLY A 167 13.05 16.98 -4.18
N ILE A 168 12.19 16.79 -3.17
CA ILE A 168 11.09 15.82 -3.15
C ILE A 168 9.77 16.56 -2.90
N ASP A 169 8.82 16.41 -3.83
CA ASP A 169 7.49 17.02 -3.72
C ASP A 169 6.50 16.08 -3.00
N ILE A 170 6.59 14.78 -3.26
CA ILE A 170 5.77 13.78 -2.57
C ILE A 170 6.66 12.65 -2.08
N TYR A 171 6.55 12.36 -0.79
CA TYR A 171 7.08 11.12 -0.22
C TYR A 171 5.95 10.20 0.23
N PHE A 172 5.75 9.10 -0.48
CA PHE A 172 4.76 8.10 -0.10
C PHE A 172 5.36 7.13 0.93
N GLU A 173 4.92 7.29 2.17
CA GLU A 173 5.51 6.62 3.33
C GLU A 173 4.88 5.26 3.64
N ASN A 174 5.72 4.21 3.62
CA ASN A 174 5.34 2.85 4.01
C ASN A 174 6.24 2.25 5.10
N VAL A 175 7.40 2.85 5.40
CA VAL A 175 8.50 2.19 6.14
C VAL A 175 8.81 2.84 7.49
N GLY A 176 8.97 4.16 7.53
CA GLY A 176 9.43 4.87 8.73
C GLY A 176 10.93 4.76 9.01
N GLY A 177 11.35 5.23 10.17
CA GLY A 177 12.71 5.11 10.69
C GLY A 177 13.78 5.73 9.78
N GLU A 178 14.89 5.01 9.55
CA GLU A 178 16.03 5.51 8.77
C GLU A 178 15.64 6.03 7.38
N VAL A 179 14.59 5.45 6.77
CA VAL A 179 14.14 5.88 5.43
C VAL A 179 13.47 7.24 5.52
N SER A 180 12.58 7.48 6.48
CA SER A 180 11.97 8.79 6.71
C SER A 180 13.02 9.85 7.03
N ASN A 181 13.98 9.51 7.89
CA ASN A 181 15.08 10.40 8.28
C ASN A 181 15.99 10.77 7.10
N ALA A 182 16.18 9.86 6.15
CA ALA A 182 16.98 10.14 4.94
C ALA A 182 16.22 10.99 3.92
N VAL A 183 14.90 10.88 3.86
CA VAL A 183 14.03 11.64 2.95
C VAL A 183 13.75 13.04 3.46
N ALA A 184 13.52 13.19 4.76
CA ALA A 184 13.06 14.44 5.38
C ALA A 184 13.89 15.70 4.98
N PRO A 185 15.23 15.67 4.98
CA PRO A 185 16.03 16.83 4.60
C PRO A 185 15.91 17.26 3.13
N LEU A 186 15.32 16.40 2.29
CA LEU A 186 15.18 16.64 0.84
C LEU A 186 13.76 17.09 0.46
N MET A 187 12.84 17.20 1.43
CA MET A 187 11.47 17.64 1.15
C MET A 187 11.44 19.10 0.71
N ASN A 188 10.75 19.36 -0.39
CA ASN A 188 10.51 20.71 -0.88
C ASN A 188 9.50 21.46 0.01
N GLU A 189 9.55 22.80 -0.01
CA GLU A 189 8.49 23.63 0.54
C GLU A 189 7.16 23.29 -0.12
N GLY A 190 6.10 23.08 0.69
CA GLY A 190 4.80 22.59 0.20
C GLY A 190 4.81 21.11 -0.17
N GLY A 191 5.83 20.38 0.24
CA GLY A 191 5.90 18.93 0.10
C GLY A 191 4.73 18.21 0.80
N ARG A 192 4.39 17.01 0.33
CA ARG A 192 3.27 16.20 0.82
C ARG A 192 3.75 14.79 1.18
N VAL A 193 3.32 14.31 2.36
CA VAL A 193 3.70 12.98 2.86
C VAL A 193 2.45 12.16 3.20
N PRO A 194 1.87 11.42 2.23
CA PRO A 194 0.88 10.40 2.52
C PRO A 194 1.50 9.28 3.37
N ILE A 195 1.08 9.16 4.63
CA ILE A 195 1.56 8.11 5.53
C ILE A 195 0.59 6.92 5.44
N CYS A 196 0.99 5.90 4.68
CA CYS A 196 0.26 4.64 4.54
C CYS A 196 0.56 3.68 5.69
N GLY A 197 1.80 3.73 6.19
CA GLY A 197 2.27 2.90 7.29
C GLY A 197 3.74 3.13 7.58
N TYR A 198 4.25 2.48 8.62
CA TYR A 198 5.65 2.53 9.01
C TYR A 198 6.09 1.16 9.52
N ILE A 199 6.23 0.23 8.57
CA ILE A 199 6.43 -1.20 8.83
C ILE A 199 7.70 -1.50 9.65
N SER A 200 8.71 -0.63 9.64
CA SER A 200 9.91 -0.78 10.46
C SER A 200 9.61 -0.81 11.95
N ALA A 201 8.56 -0.10 12.39
CA ALA A 201 8.16 -0.02 13.78
C ALA A 201 7.19 -1.12 14.25
N TYR A 202 6.62 -1.93 13.33
CA TYR A 202 5.57 -2.90 13.69
C TYR A 202 5.98 -3.99 14.70
N ASN A 203 7.27 -4.25 14.83
CA ASN A 203 7.80 -5.19 15.82
C ASN A 203 8.42 -4.50 17.05
N SER A 204 8.49 -3.17 17.06
CA SER A 204 9.10 -2.38 18.14
C SER A 204 8.09 -1.95 19.21
N PHE A 205 6.81 -2.05 18.93
CA PHE A 205 5.77 -1.78 19.93
C PHE A 205 5.67 -2.94 20.90
N ASN A 206 5.95 -2.68 22.17
CA ASN A 206 5.80 -3.62 23.27
C ASN A 206 4.62 -3.15 24.17
N PRO A 207 3.66 -4.02 24.54
CA PRO A 207 2.57 -3.68 25.45
C PRO A 207 3.03 -3.17 26.84
N ASP A 208 4.25 -3.56 27.23
CA ASP A 208 4.85 -3.20 28.53
C ASP A 208 5.64 -1.87 28.50
N MET A 209 5.56 -1.10 27.41
CA MET A 209 6.17 0.24 27.33
C MET A 209 5.37 1.23 28.18
N ASP A 210 5.96 1.69 29.28
CA ASP A 210 5.33 2.55 30.26
C ASP A 210 5.49 4.06 29.95
N SER A 211 6.42 4.42 29.06
CA SER A 211 6.66 5.82 28.74
C SER A 211 6.62 6.11 27.23
N ARG A 212 6.25 7.35 26.90
CA ARG A 212 6.23 7.85 25.52
C ARG A 212 7.66 7.92 24.94
N ASP A 213 8.65 8.05 25.80
CA ASP A 213 10.07 8.16 25.42
C ASP A 213 10.65 6.81 24.95
N ASP A 214 9.97 5.70 25.26
CA ASP A 214 10.36 4.33 24.82
C ASP A 214 9.75 3.96 23.46
N LEU A 215 8.84 4.79 22.92
CA LEU A 215 8.23 4.53 21.62
C LEU A 215 9.22 4.85 20.48
N PRO A 216 9.24 4.05 19.41
CA PRO A 216 10.05 4.37 18.25
C PRO A 216 9.56 5.67 17.61
N GLU A 217 10.52 6.48 17.13
CA GLU A 217 10.23 7.68 16.35
C GLU A 217 9.31 7.34 15.17
N THR A 218 8.26 8.10 15.02
CA THR A 218 7.27 7.92 13.97
C THR A 218 7.51 8.88 12.81
N PRO A 219 6.96 8.62 11.61
CA PRO A 219 6.98 9.59 10.52
C PRO A 219 6.35 10.95 10.90
N PHE A 220 5.40 10.98 11.84
CA PHE A 220 4.82 12.23 12.34
C PHE A 220 5.85 13.07 13.11
N ASP A 221 6.69 12.43 13.91
CA ASP A 221 7.74 13.11 14.66
C ASP A 221 8.80 13.64 13.68
N VAL A 222 9.21 12.84 12.71
CA VAL A 222 10.21 13.19 11.70
C VAL A 222 9.75 14.40 10.86
N PHE A 223 8.61 14.28 10.18
CA PHE A 223 8.14 15.32 9.26
C PHE A 223 7.54 16.53 9.99
N GLY A 224 6.96 16.31 11.18
CA GLY A 224 6.45 17.40 12.04
C GLY A 224 7.54 18.28 12.63
N SER A 225 8.80 17.84 12.67
CA SER A 225 9.95 18.62 13.16
C SER A 225 10.59 19.53 12.12
N LEU A 226 10.22 19.41 10.85
CA LEU A 226 10.79 20.21 9.76
C LEU A 226 10.29 21.65 9.76
N ASP A 227 11.07 22.55 9.20
CA ASP A 227 10.68 23.94 8.96
C ASP A 227 11.09 24.33 7.52
N PRO A 228 10.13 24.57 6.61
CA PRO A 228 8.68 24.45 6.81
C PRO A 228 8.20 22.98 6.94
N VAL A 229 7.15 22.79 7.72
CA VAL A 229 6.51 21.48 7.90
C VAL A 229 5.78 21.07 6.63
N PRO A 230 6.10 19.91 6.00
CA PRO A 230 5.32 19.39 4.88
C PRO A 230 3.91 18.95 5.31
N GLU A 231 2.96 19.01 4.40
CA GLU A 231 1.63 18.46 4.66
C GLU A 231 1.75 16.92 4.81
N HIS A 232 1.54 16.39 6.01
CA HIS A 232 1.65 14.97 6.28
C HIS A 232 0.40 14.42 6.99
N ARG A 233 -0.08 13.27 6.52
CA ARG A 233 -1.31 12.68 7.02
C ARG A 233 -1.29 11.15 6.93
N PHE A 234 -1.62 10.48 8.03
CA PHE A 234 -2.01 9.08 7.99
C PHE A 234 -3.40 8.95 7.37
N PHE A 235 -3.58 7.93 6.55
CA PHE A 235 -4.87 7.61 5.94
C PHE A 235 -5.11 6.11 5.91
N VAL A 236 -6.38 5.75 5.86
CA VAL A 236 -6.81 4.38 5.61
C VAL A 236 -7.71 4.36 4.40
N VAL A 237 -7.53 3.37 3.53
CA VAL A 237 -8.27 3.29 2.26
C VAL A 237 -9.78 3.18 2.45
N THR A 238 -10.24 2.76 3.62
CA THR A 238 -11.67 2.70 3.97
C THR A 238 -12.35 4.06 4.07
N GLU A 239 -11.59 5.16 4.18
CA GLU A 239 -12.13 6.51 4.08
C GLU A 239 -12.78 6.79 2.71
N TYR A 240 -12.38 6.04 1.69
CA TYR A 240 -12.76 6.19 0.27
C TYR A 240 -13.70 5.09 -0.23
N MET A 241 -14.36 4.34 0.64
CA MET A 241 -15.16 3.16 0.25
C MET A 241 -16.24 3.44 -0.81
N ASN A 242 -16.81 4.64 -0.79
CA ASN A 242 -17.80 5.09 -1.76
C ASN A 242 -17.24 5.33 -3.17
N GLN A 243 -15.91 5.41 -3.32
CA GLN A 243 -15.21 5.64 -4.58
C GLN A 243 -14.40 4.41 -5.03
N TRP A 244 -14.47 3.29 -4.30
CA TRP A 244 -13.66 2.11 -4.60
C TRP A 244 -13.93 1.50 -5.97
N ASP A 245 -15.17 1.53 -6.40
CA ASP A 245 -15.55 0.93 -7.70
C ASP A 245 -14.95 1.73 -8.87
N GLU A 246 -14.90 3.06 -8.76
CA GLU A 246 -14.25 3.94 -9.73
C GLU A 246 -12.73 3.70 -9.77
N ALA A 247 -12.08 3.70 -8.62
CA ALA A 247 -10.65 3.42 -8.53
C ALA A 247 -10.31 2.01 -9.06
N THR A 248 -11.11 0.99 -8.72
CA THR A 248 -10.92 -0.37 -9.22
C THR A 248 -11.05 -0.43 -10.74
N LYS A 249 -12.03 0.28 -11.30
CA LYS A 249 -12.22 0.35 -12.76
C LYS A 249 -11.00 0.97 -13.45
N GLU A 250 -10.47 2.07 -12.95
CA GLU A 250 -9.30 2.73 -13.54
C GLU A 250 -8.05 1.82 -13.42
N LEU A 251 -7.83 1.22 -12.25
CA LEU A 251 -6.73 0.28 -12.02
C LEU A 251 -6.80 -0.93 -12.97
N THR A 252 -7.97 -1.54 -13.14
CA THR A 252 -8.15 -2.68 -14.04
C THR A 252 -7.96 -2.28 -15.51
N GLU A 253 -8.32 -1.06 -15.88
CA GLU A 253 -8.06 -0.54 -17.22
C GLU A 253 -6.56 -0.36 -17.50
N TRP A 254 -5.80 0.20 -16.55
CA TRP A 254 -4.35 0.31 -16.66
C TRP A 254 -3.67 -1.08 -16.73
N ILE A 255 -4.14 -2.05 -15.95
CA ILE A 255 -3.66 -3.43 -16.03
C ILE A 255 -3.92 -4.02 -17.43
N ARG A 256 -5.14 -3.88 -17.93
CA ARG A 256 -5.56 -4.41 -19.25
C ARG A 256 -4.75 -3.79 -20.39
N LYS A 257 -4.36 -2.51 -20.27
CA LYS A 257 -3.49 -1.81 -21.23
C LYS A 257 -2.00 -2.15 -21.07
N GLY A 258 -1.61 -2.85 -20.01
CA GLY A 258 -0.21 -3.11 -19.68
C GLY A 258 0.53 -1.87 -19.15
N GLU A 259 -0.20 -0.83 -18.76
CA GLU A 259 0.33 0.42 -18.22
C GLU A 259 0.74 0.24 -16.75
N ILE A 260 0.07 -0.64 -16.00
CA ILE A 260 0.47 -1.10 -14.68
C ILE A 260 0.80 -2.59 -14.75
N LYS A 261 2.00 -2.92 -14.32
CA LYS A 261 2.50 -4.29 -14.15
C LYS A 261 2.48 -4.66 -12.67
N TYR A 262 2.36 -5.94 -12.37
CA TYR A 262 2.39 -6.44 -11.01
C TYR A 262 2.98 -7.84 -10.96
N LYS A 263 3.42 -8.24 -9.79
CA LYS A 263 3.95 -9.59 -9.52
C LYS A 263 3.25 -10.18 -8.32
N GLU A 264 2.88 -11.43 -8.44
CA GLU A 264 2.18 -12.18 -7.41
C GLU A 264 3.01 -13.41 -7.02
N SER A 265 2.93 -13.77 -5.74
CA SER A 265 3.45 -15.05 -5.25
C SER A 265 2.25 -15.90 -4.86
N ILE A 266 1.99 -16.94 -5.65
CA ILE A 266 0.86 -17.84 -5.46
C ILE A 266 1.39 -19.15 -4.91
N LEU A 267 0.86 -19.57 -3.77
CA LEU A 267 1.07 -20.89 -3.22
C LEU A 267 -0.21 -21.70 -3.43
N GLU A 268 -0.05 -22.91 -3.93
CA GLU A 268 -1.18 -23.83 -4.14
C GLU A 268 -1.47 -24.64 -2.88
N GLY A 269 -2.75 -24.79 -2.56
CA GLY A 269 -3.23 -25.51 -1.41
C GLY A 269 -3.47 -24.62 -0.19
N PHE A 270 -4.47 -24.99 0.59
CA PHE A 270 -4.87 -24.25 1.79
C PHE A 270 -3.96 -24.54 2.99
N GLU A 271 -3.22 -25.65 2.94
CA GLU A 271 -2.39 -26.16 4.04
C GLU A 271 -0.91 -25.74 3.95
N ASN A 272 -0.54 -24.95 2.93
CA ASN A 272 0.84 -24.53 2.65
C ASN A 272 1.13 -23.11 3.12
#